data_001a6479c1206377aed2f54743ee30fb
#
_entry.id   001a6479c1206377aed2f54743ee30fb
#
_cell.length_a   1.000
_cell.length_b   1.000
_cell.length_c   1.000
_cell.angle_alpha   90.00
_cell.angle_beta   90.00
_cell.angle_gamma   90.00
#
_symmetry.space_group_name_H-M   'P 1'
#
loop_
_entity.id
_entity.type
_entity.pdbx_description
1 polymer ?
#
loop_
_entity_poly.entity_id
_entity_poly.type
_entity_poly.pdbx_seq_one_letter_code
_entity_poly.pdbx_strand_id
1 'polypeptide(L)'
;MKPCPFQRRIKILDSYLFIGAKLDDIVQQTHIAREKEGKSLETVFPSTLRFLQSKNLSERQIQLVIKKKFSMPYEMCESYRQLEEQVECPSSEQFASFLRGTEGLEETEMNNFREIWNELKIPNLLTLFSWYAQLDVLELGDAVNFFFNKMFQHCHLFPIWYTTLSSYALSAMLLNCASPDQPGRRLFLPFLSEAVHSEFERKLFGGFCSSQAFFTKFNHSRISLTDDLHCNHLVTWGAFMDANSLYPSVSKYLSTCT
;
A
#
# COMPACT_ATOMS: atom_id res chain seq x y z
N MET A 1 39.19 26.01 -13.81
CA MET A 1 37.96 25.61 -13.12
C MET A 1 37.85 24.09 -13.18
N LYS A 2 37.91 23.41 -12.05
CA LYS A 2 37.64 21.95 -12.02
C LYS A 2 36.14 21.75 -12.20
N PRO A 3 35.70 20.85 -13.07
CA PRO A 3 34.26 20.59 -13.21
C PRO A 3 33.74 20.05 -11.88
N CYS A 4 32.67 20.69 -11.37
CA CYS A 4 31.97 20.23 -10.19
C CYS A 4 31.45 18.81 -10.49
N PRO A 5 31.79 17.77 -9.72
CA PRO A 5 31.28 16.44 -9.98
C PRO A 5 29.77 16.46 -9.79
N PHE A 6 29.04 16.19 -10.85
CA PHE A 6 27.59 16.05 -10.82
C PHE A 6 27.24 14.84 -9.95
N GLN A 7 27.02 15.05 -8.67
CA GLN A 7 26.50 14.01 -7.79
C GLN A 7 25.02 13.76 -8.15
N ARG A 8 24.78 12.74 -8.96
CA ARG A 8 23.42 12.23 -9.18
C ARG A 8 22.96 11.59 -7.87
N ARG A 9 22.00 12.21 -7.22
CA ARG A 9 21.33 11.62 -6.05
C ARG A 9 20.13 10.82 -6.54
N ILE A 10 20.12 9.53 -6.27
CA ILE A 10 18.96 8.67 -6.47
C ILE A 10 18.18 8.66 -5.16
N LYS A 11 16.90 8.94 -5.23
CA LYS A 11 15.97 8.87 -4.09
C LYS A 11 15.02 7.70 -4.34
N ILE A 12 15.06 6.73 -3.45
CA ILE A 12 14.14 5.59 -3.45
C ILE A 12 13.03 5.92 -2.46
N LEU A 13 11.78 5.88 -2.92
CA LEU A 13 10.60 6.17 -2.12
C LEU A 13 9.71 4.94 -2.06
N ASP A 14 9.16 4.67 -0.88
CA ASP A 14 8.13 3.68 -0.71
C ASP A 14 6.76 4.31 -0.96
N SER A 15 6.02 3.81 -1.95
CA SER A 15 4.68 4.27 -2.29
C SER A 15 3.68 4.08 -1.16
N TYR A 16 3.91 3.12 -0.27
CA TYR A 16 3.09 2.87 0.92
C TYR A 16 3.06 4.08 1.87
N LEU A 17 4.14 4.88 1.92
CA LEU A 17 4.20 6.12 2.71
C LEU A 17 3.24 7.21 2.21
N PHE A 18 2.72 7.07 1.00
CA PHE A 18 1.73 7.98 0.41
C PHE A 18 0.33 7.37 0.41
N ILE A 19 0.18 6.11 0.07
CA ILE A 19 -1.13 5.53 -0.20
C ILE A 19 -1.59 4.62 0.94
N GLY A 20 -0.69 3.98 1.68
CA GLY A 20 -0.99 3.19 2.89
C GLY A 20 -2.01 2.05 2.70
N ALA A 21 -2.11 1.50 1.49
CA ALA A 21 -3.07 0.46 1.14
C ALA A 21 -2.40 -0.68 0.37
N LYS A 22 -3.07 -1.83 0.30
CA LYS A 22 -2.60 -2.96 -0.51
C LYS A 22 -2.71 -2.63 -2.01
N LEU A 23 -1.85 -3.21 -2.84
CA LEU A 23 -1.85 -2.97 -4.28
C LEU A 23 -3.21 -3.24 -4.93
N ASP A 24 -3.87 -4.33 -4.57
CA ASP A 24 -5.19 -4.66 -5.10
C ASP A 24 -6.23 -3.57 -4.80
N ASP A 25 -6.26 -3.08 -3.56
CA ASP A 25 -7.15 -1.98 -3.16
C ASP A 25 -6.85 -0.69 -3.94
N ILE A 26 -5.56 -0.38 -4.14
CA ILE A 26 -5.12 0.80 -4.90
C ILE A 26 -5.59 0.70 -6.35
N VAL A 27 -5.38 -0.44 -7.00
CA VAL A 27 -5.78 -0.69 -8.38
C VAL A 27 -7.29 -0.60 -8.53
N GLN A 28 -8.05 -1.26 -7.66
CA GLN A 28 -9.52 -1.21 -7.67
C GLN A 28 -10.06 0.22 -7.48
N GLN A 29 -9.53 0.96 -6.50
CA GLN A 29 -9.93 2.35 -6.27
C GLN A 29 -9.58 3.25 -7.47
N THR A 30 -8.45 2.98 -8.13
CA THR A 30 -8.05 3.69 -9.34
C THR A 30 -9.02 3.40 -10.50
N HIS A 31 -9.48 2.16 -10.65
CA HIS A 31 -10.53 1.81 -11.62
C HIS A 31 -11.84 2.53 -11.34
N ILE A 32 -12.30 2.52 -10.09
CA ILE A 32 -13.52 3.24 -9.69
C ILE A 32 -13.41 4.74 -9.98
N ALA A 33 -12.27 5.34 -9.64
CA ALA A 33 -12.02 6.76 -9.91
C ALA A 33 -11.99 7.06 -11.42
N ARG A 34 -11.36 6.18 -12.21
CA ARG A 34 -11.34 6.26 -13.68
C ARG A 34 -12.74 6.27 -14.26
N GLU A 35 -13.59 5.35 -13.83
CA GLU A 35 -14.97 5.22 -14.33
C GLU A 35 -15.81 6.44 -13.97
N LYS A 36 -15.73 6.94 -12.74
CA LYS A 36 -16.39 8.17 -12.30
C LYS A 36 -15.99 9.39 -13.11
N GLU A 37 -14.76 9.44 -13.58
CA GLU A 37 -14.22 10.56 -14.37
C GLU A 37 -14.39 10.37 -15.89
N GLY A 38 -14.93 9.24 -16.33
CA GLY A 38 -15.09 8.92 -17.76
C GLY A 38 -13.77 8.78 -18.51
N LYS A 39 -12.68 8.46 -17.82
CA LYS A 39 -11.35 8.29 -18.43
C LYS A 39 -11.17 6.93 -19.06
N SER A 40 -10.44 6.87 -20.18
CA SER A 40 -10.08 5.60 -20.82
C SER A 40 -9.05 4.83 -20.00
N LEU A 41 -8.98 3.52 -20.21
CA LEU A 41 -7.98 2.64 -19.60
C LEU A 41 -6.57 3.06 -20.00
N GLU A 42 -6.38 3.46 -21.25
CA GLU A 42 -5.12 3.95 -21.81
C GLU A 42 -4.60 5.22 -21.09
N THR A 43 -5.52 6.06 -20.63
CA THR A 43 -5.13 7.29 -19.90
C THR A 43 -4.66 6.99 -18.49
N VAL A 44 -5.20 5.96 -17.85
CA VAL A 44 -4.96 5.68 -16.42
C VAL A 44 -3.93 4.58 -16.21
N PHE A 45 -3.93 3.55 -17.08
CA PHE A 45 -3.02 2.41 -17.03
C PHE A 45 -2.20 2.26 -18.33
N PRO A 46 -1.47 3.30 -18.76
CA PRO A 46 -0.78 3.29 -20.05
C PRO A 46 0.34 2.26 -20.13
N SER A 47 1.08 2.05 -19.04
CA SER A 47 2.22 1.12 -19.01
C SER A 47 1.74 -0.32 -18.96
N THR A 48 0.75 -0.60 -18.13
CA THR A 48 0.09 -1.90 -18.01
C THR A 48 -0.55 -2.31 -19.35
N LEU A 49 -1.30 -1.41 -19.97
CA LEU A 49 -1.96 -1.69 -21.24
C LEU A 49 -0.96 -1.96 -22.35
N ARG A 50 0.10 -1.16 -22.46
CA ARG A 50 1.18 -1.37 -23.46
C ARG A 50 1.85 -2.74 -23.28
N PHE A 51 2.10 -3.15 -22.05
CA PHE A 51 2.64 -4.47 -21.75
C PHE A 51 1.70 -5.58 -22.22
N LEU A 52 0.41 -5.52 -21.87
CA LEU A 52 -0.58 -6.52 -22.25
C LEU A 52 -0.78 -6.59 -23.78
N GLN A 53 -0.79 -5.45 -24.46
CA GLN A 53 -0.82 -5.38 -25.91
C GLN A 53 0.42 -6.01 -26.56
N SER A 54 1.60 -5.85 -25.96
CA SER A 54 2.84 -6.47 -26.45
C SER A 54 2.81 -8.00 -26.40
N LYS A 55 1.91 -8.58 -25.60
CA LYS A 55 1.66 -10.02 -25.52
C LYS A 55 0.63 -10.52 -26.53
N ASN A 56 0.16 -9.65 -27.44
CA ASN A 56 -0.86 -9.95 -28.45
C ASN A 56 -2.18 -10.47 -27.84
N LEU A 57 -2.55 -9.97 -26.65
CA LEU A 57 -3.80 -10.33 -25.99
C LEU A 57 -4.98 -9.59 -26.65
N SER A 58 -6.10 -10.29 -26.75
CA SER A 58 -7.37 -9.69 -27.17
C SER A 58 -7.88 -8.72 -26.10
N GLU A 59 -8.75 -7.81 -26.49
CA GLU A 59 -9.36 -6.84 -25.57
C GLU A 59 -10.08 -7.54 -24.39
N ARG A 60 -10.77 -8.65 -24.65
CA ARG A 60 -11.41 -9.47 -23.62
C ARG A 60 -10.39 -10.01 -22.61
N GLN A 61 -9.26 -10.54 -23.07
CA GLN A 61 -8.19 -11.06 -22.21
C GLN A 61 -7.54 -9.93 -21.39
N ILE A 62 -7.34 -8.75 -21.99
CA ILE A 62 -6.84 -7.57 -21.29
C ILE A 62 -7.78 -7.17 -20.16
N GLN A 63 -9.09 -7.10 -20.41
CA GLN A 63 -10.09 -6.78 -19.41
C GLN A 63 -10.14 -7.81 -18.28
N LEU A 64 -9.93 -9.10 -18.60
CA LEU A 64 -9.89 -10.17 -17.60
C LEU A 64 -8.70 -10.00 -16.65
N VAL A 65 -7.53 -9.69 -17.19
CA VAL A 65 -6.28 -9.54 -16.44
C VAL A 65 -6.31 -8.31 -15.52
N ILE A 66 -6.79 -7.19 -16.02
CA ILE A 66 -6.79 -5.91 -15.29
C ILE A 66 -7.84 -5.88 -14.16
N LYS A 67 -8.92 -6.64 -14.29
CA LYS A 67 -10.02 -6.60 -13.30
C LYS A 67 -9.66 -7.18 -11.94
N LYS A 68 -8.75 -8.14 -11.88
CA LYS A 68 -8.40 -8.83 -10.64
C LYS A 68 -6.92 -9.17 -10.58
N LYS A 69 -6.33 -8.93 -9.43
CA LYS A 69 -4.99 -9.41 -9.12
C LYS A 69 -4.98 -10.95 -9.15
N PHE A 70 -3.94 -11.53 -9.76
CA PHE A 70 -3.76 -12.98 -9.74
C PHE A 70 -3.42 -13.46 -8.32
N SER A 71 -4.11 -14.49 -7.88
CA SER A 71 -3.64 -15.26 -6.73
C SER A 71 -2.44 -16.09 -7.14
N MET A 72 -1.40 -16.14 -6.31
CA MET A 72 -0.15 -16.83 -6.63
C MET A 72 0.13 -17.94 -5.63
N PRO A 73 0.51 -19.14 -6.08
CA PRO A 73 0.91 -20.24 -5.21
C PRO A 73 2.37 -20.07 -4.78
N TYR A 74 2.62 -19.17 -3.81
CA TYR A 74 3.98 -18.79 -3.41
C TYR A 74 4.81 -19.95 -2.84
N GLU A 75 4.17 -20.90 -2.17
CA GLU A 75 4.85 -22.07 -1.59
C GLU A 75 5.40 -23.04 -2.66
N MET A 76 4.93 -22.92 -3.90
CA MET A 76 5.51 -23.66 -5.04
C MET A 76 6.79 -23.04 -5.59
N CYS A 77 7.21 -21.88 -5.09
CA CYS A 77 8.41 -21.17 -5.54
C CYS A 77 9.71 -21.68 -4.91
N GLU A 78 9.89 -22.99 -4.76
CA GLU A 78 11.10 -23.55 -4.16
C GLU A 78 12.30 -23.53 -5.11
N SER A 79 12.06 -23.76 -6.40
CA SER A 79 13.11 -23.73 -7.41
C SER A 79 12.61 -23.26 -8.77
N TYR A 80 13.50 -22.63 -9.53
CA TYR A 80 13.23 -22.19 -10.89
C TYR A 80 12.80 -23.35 -11.81
N ARG A 81 13.44 -24.51 -11.65
CA ARG A 81 13.15 -25.71 -12.43
C ARG A 81 11.76 -26.24 -12.19
N GLN A 82 11.31 -26.27 -10.93
CA GLN A 82 9.96 -26.72 -10.57
C GLN A 82 8.88 -25.83 -11.20
N LEU A 83 9.08 -24.50 -11.22
CA LEU A 83 8.15 -23.56 -11.86
C LEU A 83 8.08 -23.77 -13.38
N GLU A 84 9.20 -24.14 -14.02
CA GLU A 84 9.25 -24.38 -15.46
C GLU A 84 8.59 -25.72 -15.83
N GLU A 85 8.78 -26.75 -15.01
CA GLU A 85 8.21 -28.09 -15.21
C GLU A 85 6.69 -28.15 -14.90
N GLN A 86 6.15 -27.22 -14.11
CA GLN A 86 4.73 -27.15 -13.77
C GLN A 86 3.92 -26.58 -14.94
N VAL A 87 3.42 -27.47 -15.79
CA VAL A 87 2.61 -27.15 -16.99
C VAL A 87 1.10 -27.17 -16.68
N GLU A 88 0.68 -27.95 -15.69
CA GLU A 88 -0.71 -28.05 -15.29
C GLU A 88 -1.12 -26.90 -14.38
N CYS A 89 -2.40 -26.50 -14.50
CA CYS A 89 -2.99 -25.50 -13.63
C CYS A 89 -2.92 -25.95 -12.17
N PRO A 90 -2.37 -25.16 -11.25
CA PRO A 90 -2.29 -25.52 -9.83
C PRO A 90 -3.66 -25.83 -9.22
N SER A 91 -3.71 -26.77 -8.27
CA SER A 91 -4.90 -27.07 -7.48
C SER A 91 -5.11 -26.04 -6.37
N SER A 92 -6.33 -25.97 -5.82
CA SER A 92 -6.64 -25.05 -4.71
C SER A 92 -5.70 -25.22 -3.51
N GLU A 93 -5.34 -26.46 -3.18
CA GLU A 93 -4.47 -26.80 -2.04
C GLU A 93 -3.06 -26.21 -2.19
N GLN A 94 -2.56 -26.08 -3.43
CA GLN A 94 -1.23 -25.54 -3.72
C GLN A 94 -1.14 -24.01 -3.49
N PHE A 95 -2.27 -23.34 -3.28
CA PHE A 95 -2.32 -21.94 -2.87
C PHE A 95 -2.32 -21.74 -1.36
N ALA A 96 -2.38 -22.81 -0.58
CA ALA A 96 -2.20 -22.72 0.86
C ALA A 96 -0.84 -22.06 1.17
N SER A 97 -0.83 -21.09 2.07
CA SER A 97 0.37 -20.37 2.42
C SER A 97 0.41 -20.15 3.92
N PHE A 98 1.60 -20.25 4.49
CA PHE A 98 1.84 -19.96 5.90
C PHE A 98 1.36 -18.55 6.30
N LEU A 99 1.43 -17.59 5.38
CA LEU A 99 1.00 -16.20 5.61
C LEU A 99 -0.53 -16.01 5.54
N ARG A 100 -1.22 -16.87 4.77
CA ARG A 100 -2.69 -16.81 4.60
C ARG A 100 -3.44 -17.77 5.51
N GLY A 101 -2.73 -18.67 6.19
CA GLY A 101 -3.30 -19.84 6.85
C GLY A 101 -3.20 -21.08 5.97
N THR A 102 -3.59 -22.21 6.50
CA THR A 102 -3.48 -23.53 5.83
C THR A 102 -4.58 -23.80 4.82
N GLU A 103 -5.50 -22.86 4.62
CA GLU A 103 -6.60 -23.02 3.66
C GLU A 103 -6.13 -22.60 2.26
N GLY A 104 -6.53 -23.38 1.26
CA GLY A 104 -6.31 -23.05 -0.15
C GLY A 104 -7.19 -21.90 -0.62
N LEU A 105 -7.26 -21.67 -1.94
CA LEU A 105 -8.16 -20.68 -2.51
C LEU A 105 -9.63 -21.12 -2.37
N GLU A 106 -10.50 -20.16 -2.13
CA GLU A 106 -11.93 -20.36 -2.24
C GLU A 106 -12.32 -20.79 -3.67
N GLU A 107 -13.40 -21.53 -3.80
CA GLU A 107 -13.82 -22.09 -5.09
C GLU A 107 -14.07 -21.00 -6.14
N THR A 108 -14.62 -19.87 -5.74
CA THR A 108 -14.86 -18.71 -6.61
C THR A 108 -13.57 -18.11 -7.14
N GLU A 109 -12.56 -17.98 -6.29
CA GLU A 109 -11.24 -17.47 -6.67
C GLU A 109 -10.49 -18.47 -7.56
N MET A 110 -10.62 -19.76 -7.25
CA MET A 110 -10.02 -20.83 -8.04
C MET A 110 -10.61 -20.91 -9.45
N ASN A 111 -11.92 -20.73 -9.59
CA ASN A 111 -12.58 -20.71 -10.90
C ASN A 111 -12.11 -19.49 -11.74
N ASN A 112 -11.96 -18.32 -11.13
CA ASN A 112 -11.39 -17.15 -11.79
C ASN A 112 -9.93 -17.40 -12.24
N PHE A 113 -9.13 -18.06 -11.38
CA PHE A 113 -7.75 -18.39 -11.72
C PHE A 113 -7.67 -19.38 -12.88
N ARG A 114 -8.50 -20.43 -12.91
CA ARG A 114 -8.58 -21.37 -14.02
C ARG A 114 -9.03 -20.71 -15.31
N GLU A 115 -9.97 -19.77 -15.24
CA GLU A 115 -10.40 -19.00 -16.41
C GLU A 115 -9.21 -18.21 -16.99
N ILE A 116 -8.47 -17.50 -16.16
CA ILE A 116 -7.28 -16.76 -16.56
C ILE A 116 -6.22 -17.68 -17.17
N TRP A 117 -5.91 -18.80 -16.49
CA TRP A 117 -4.93 -19.78 -16.95
C TRP A 117 -5.25 -20.30 -18.36
N ASN A 118 -6.50 -20.68 -18.57
CA ASN A 118 -6.96 -21.23 -19.85
C ASN A 118 -7.08 -20.17 -20.95
N GLU A 119 -7.66 -19.02 -20.65
CA GLU A 119 -7.84 -17.93 -21.62
C GLU A 119 -6.50 -17.36 -22.09
N LEU A 120 -5.54 -17.21 -21.20
CA LEU A 120 -4.20 -16.72 -21.54
C LEU A 120 -3.28 -17.81 -22.09
N LYS A 121 -3.73 -19.07 -22.09
CA LYS A 121 -2.92 -20.24 -22.53
C LYS A 121 -1.54 -20.25 -21.90
N ILE A 122 -1.50 -20.12 -20.57
CA ILE A 122 -0.25 -20.04 -19.83
C ILE A 122 0.49 -21.37 -19.95
N PRO A 123 1.73 -21.40 -20.49
CA PRO A 123 2.43 -22.64 -20.80
C PRO A 123 2.97 -23.33 -19.55
N ASN A 124 3.33 -22.60 -18.53
CA ASN A 124 3.88 -23.10 -17.27
C ASN A 124 3.78 -22.03 -16.16
N LEU A 125 4.01 -22.48 -14.93
CA LEU A 125 3.91 -21.64 -13.75
C LEU A 125 4.98 -20.50 -13.74
N LEU A 126 6.16 -20.75 -14.30
CA LEU A 126 7.22 -19.73 -14.42
C LEU A 126 6.75 -18.53 -15.26
N THR A 127 6.06 -18.80 -16.37
CA THR A 127 5.51 -17.73 -17.21
C THR A 127 4.48 -16.92 -16.46
N LEU A 128 3.59 -17.56 -15.68
CA LEU A 128 2.63 -16.88 -14.83
C LEU A 128 3.31 -15.98 -13.80
N PHE A 129 4.34 -16.49 -13.09
CA PHE A 129 5.11 -15.69 -12.14
C PHE A 129 5.77 -14.49 -12.78
N SER A 130 6.36 -14.66 -13.97
CA SER A 130 6.97 -13.57 -14.72
C SER A 130 5.95 -12.49 -15.10
N TRP A 131 4.76 -12.89 -15.54
CA TRP A 131 3.68 -11.95 -15.85
C TRP A 131 3.16 -11.24 -14.62
N TYR A 132 2.92 -12.00 -13.56
CA TYR A 132 2.48 -11.47 -12.27
C TYR A 132 3.44 -10.39 -11.74
N ALA A 133 4.74 -10.68 -11.69
CA ALA A 133 5.73 -9.74 -11.20
C ALA A 133 5.81 -8.45 -12.05
N GLN A 134 5.68 -8.59 -13.37
CA GLN A 134 5.67 -7.44 -14.29
C GLN A 134 4.38 -6.60 -14.11
N LEU A 135 3.23 -7.24 -13.99
CA LEU A 135 1.95 -6.56 -13.80
C LEU A 135 1.90 -5.83 -12.48
N ASP A 136 2.33 -6.45 -11.38
CA ASP A 136 2.38 -5.81 -10.05
C ASP A 136 3.18 -4.48 -10.09
N VAL A 137 4.31 -4.47 -10.79
CA VAL A 137 5.14 -3.25 -10.92
C VAL A 137 4.48 -2.20 -11.80
N LEU A 138 3.90 -2.62 -12.94
CA LEU A 138 3.30 -1.69 -13.89
C LEU A 138 2.01 -1.09 -13.38
N GLU A 139 1.14 -1.90 -12.78
CA GLU A 139 -0.11 -1.45 -12.17
C GLU A 139 0.15 -0.50 -11.00
N LEU A 140 1.12 -0.82 -10.14
CA LEU A 140 1.53 0.08 -9.06
C LEU A 140 2.03 1.41 -9.63
N GLY A 141 2.90 1.37 -10.65
CA GLY A 141 3.45 2.57 -11.28
C GLY A 141 2.37 3.46 -11.89
N ASP A 142 1.45 2.87 -12.64
CA ASP A 142 0.35 3.59 -13.27
C ASP A 142 -0.63 4.17 -12.23
N ALA A 143 -1.00 3.39 -11.20
CA ALA A 143 -1.90 3.84 -10.15
C ALA A 143 -1.28 4.96 -9.28
N VAL A 144 0.01 4.85 -8.92
CA VAL A 144 0.73 5.92 -8.21
C VAL A 144 0.82 7.19 -9.03
N ASN A 145 1.11 7.07 -10.34
CA ASN A 145 1.13 8.22 -11.23
C ASN A 145 -0.24 8.90 -11.34
N PHE A 146 -1.31 8.11 -11.43
CA PHE A 146 -2.67 8.64 -11.43
C PHE A 146 -2.96 9.40 -10.13
N PHE A 147 -2.63 8.82 -8.99
CA PHE A 147 -2.81 9.44 -7.69
C PHE A 147 -1.99 10.74 -7.55
N PHE A 148 -0.71 10.72 -7.93
CA PHE A 148 0.16 11.90 -7.88
C PHE A 148 -0.33 13.02 -8.79
N ASN A 149 -0.83 12.70 -9.97
CA ASN A 149 -1.44 13.69 -10.86
C ASN A 149 -2.67 14.33 -10.23
N LYS A 150 -3.49 13.57 -9.52
CA LYS A 150 -4.64 14.11 -8.77
C LYS A 150 -4.20 15.05 -7.65
N MET A 151 -3.22 14.66 -6.87
CA MET A 151 -2.66 15.51 -5.81
C MET A 151 -2.12 16.82 -6.39
N PHE A 152 -1.41 16.75 -7.52
CA PHE A 152 -0.90 17.94 -8.20
C PHE A 152 -2.03 18.85 -8.70
N GLN A 153 -3.07 18.29 -9.30
CA GLN A 153 -4.23 19.06 -9.77
C GLN A 153 -4.93 19.82 -8.65
N HIS A 154 -4.98 19.24 -7.43
CA HIS A 154 -5.63 19.86 -6.28
C HIS A 154 -4.76 20.88 -5.55
N CYS A 155 -3.48 20.58 -5.39
CA CYS A 155 -2.60 21.35 -4.50
C CYS A 155 -1.51 22.12 -5.23
N HIS A 156 -1.33 21.92 -6.54
CA HIS A 156 -0.27 22.49 -7.36
C HIS A 156 1.16 22.23 -6.83
N LEU A 157 1.33 21.14 -6.07
CA LEU A 157 2.59 20.67 -5.55
C LEU A 157 2.89 19.28 -6.12
N PHE A 158 4.15 19.04 -6.52
CA PHE A 158 4.57 17.73 -7.00
C PHE A 158 4.85 16.79 -5.83
N PRO A 159 4.08 15.68 -5.67
CA PRO A 159 4.26 14.76 -4.55
C PRO A 159 5.65 14.10 -4.51
N ILE A 160 6.29 13.92 -5.64
CA ILE A 160 7.61 13.26 -5.76
C ILE A 160 8.74 13.98 -4.98
N TRP A 161 8.56 15.25 -4.64
CA TRP A 161 9.53 16.00 -3.83
C TRP A 161 9.46 15.65 -2.34
N TYR A 162 8.38 15.01 -1.91
CA TYR A 162 8.12 14.66 -0.52
C TYR A 162 8.42 13.18 -0.27
N THR A 163 8.68 12.83 0.98
CA THR A 163 8.94 11.44 1.38
C THR A 163 7.71 10.73 1.89
N THR A 164 6.74 11.50 2.40
CA THR A 164 5.52 10.95 3.01
C THR A 164 4.32 11.82 2.66
N LEU A 165 3.12 11.24 2.72
CA LEU A 165 1.87 11.99 2.56
C LEU A 165 1.74 13.10 3.62
N SER A 166 2.17 12.86 4.85
CA SER A 166 2.10 13.86 5.93
C SER A 166 2.94 15.11 5.63
N SER A 167 4.17 14.93 5.12
CA SER A 167 5.03 16.06 4.74
C SER A 167 4.47 16.83 3.55
N TYR A 168 3.87 16.13 2.58
CA TYR A 168 3.16 16.74 1.47
C TYR A 168 1.94 17.53 1.95
N ALA A 169 1.09 16.92 2.79
CA ALA A 169 -0.14 17.54 3.31
C ALA A 169 0.15 18.82 4.10
N LEU A 170 1.22 18.83 4.92
CA LEU A 170 1.65 20.04 5.62
C LEU A 170 1.98 21.15 4.64
N SER A 171 2.78 20.87 3.60
CA SER A 171 3.14 21.87 2.59
C SER A 171 1.94 22.36 1.80
N ALA A 172 1.02 21.46 1.44
CA ALA A 172 -0.23 21.80 0.76
C ALA A 172 -1.13 22.70 1.63
N MET A 173 -1.24 22.38 2.92
CA MET A 173 -1.96 23.20 3.89
C MET A 173 -1.36 24.61 3.97
N LEU A 174 -0.04 24.73 4.12
CA LEU A 174 0.63 26.02 4.21
C LEU A 174 0.45 26.86 2.92
N LEU A 175 0.46 26.21 1.76
CA LEU A 175 0.22 26.87 0.48
C LEU A 175 -1.22 27.39 0.37
N ASN A 176 -2.20 26.59 0.80
CA ASN A 176 -3.63 26.92 0.71
C ASN A 176 -4.10 27.89 1.81
N CYS A 177 -3.36 27.99 2.93
CA CYS A 177 -3.62 29.01 3.96
C CYS A 177 -3.29 30.44 3.49
N ALA A 178 -2.60 30.60 2.37
CA ALA A 178 -2.53 31.88 1.66
C ALA A 178 -3.89 32.13 1.01
N SER A 179 -4.74 32.90 1.70
CA SER A 179 -6.17 33.09 1.38
C SER A 179 -6.42 33.34 -0.11
N PRO A 180 -7.28 32.54 -0.77
CA PRO A 180 -7.65 32.73 -2.17
C PRO A 180 -8.33 34.08 -2.42
N ASP A 181 -9.01 34.64 -1.41
CA ASP A 181 -9.79 35.89 -1.51
C ASP A 181 -8.95 37.15 -1.37
N GLN A 182 -7.69 37.05 -1.02
CA GLN A 182 -6.77 38.16 -0.92
C GLN A 182 -5.42 37.87 -1.58
N PRO A 183 -5.33 37.97 -2.91
CA PRO A 183 -4.05 37.80 -3.62
C PRO A 183 -3.04 38.82 -3.10
N GLY A 184 -1.99 38.33 -2.44
CA GLY A 184 -0.93 39.14 -1.84
C GLY A 184 -0.82 39.05 -0.32
N ARG A 185 -1.81 38.52 0.39
CA ARG A 185 -1.70 38.22 1.82
C ARG A 185 -1.05 36.86 2.01
N ARG A 186 0.28 36.85 1.94
CA ARG A 186 1.04 35.65 2.32
C ARG A 186 0.91 35.46 3.82
N LEU A 187 0.55 34.24 4.23
CA LEU A 187 0.65 33.84 5.63
C LEU A 187 2.15 33.99 6.01
N PHE A 188 2.47 35.01 6.76
CA PHE A 188 3.83 35.20 7.25
C PHE A 188 3.99 34.31 8.47
N LEU A 189 4.64 33.18 8.30
CA LEU A 189 5.08 32.33 9.41
C LEU A 189 6.40 32.90 9.91
N PRO A 190 6.44 33.53 11.09
CA PRO A 190 7.70 34.04 11.62
C PRO A 190 8.64 32.85 11.90
N PHE A 191 9.90 33.02 11.50
CA PHE A 191 10.94 32.10 11.94
C PHE A 191 11.10 32.28 13.45
N LEU A 192 10.91 31.21 14.19
CA LEU A 192 11.18 31.18 15.61
C LEU A 192 12.68 31.28 15.83
N SER A 193 13.10 32.08 16.82
CA SER A 193 14.50 32.03 17.26
C SER A 193 14.84 30.64 17.77
N GLU A 194 16.11 30.25 17.69
CA GLU A 194 16.57 28.93 18.13
C GLU A 194 16.18 28.64 19.59
N ALA A 195 16.23 29.65 20.45
CA ALA A 195 15.82 29.55 21.83
C ALA A 195 14.32 29.20 21.98
N VAL A 196 13.46 29.88 21.21
CA VAL A 196 12.01 29.65 21.22
C VAL A 196 11.69 28.29 20.60
N HIS A 197 12.34 27.93 19.49
CA HIS A 197 12.17 26.63 18.85
C HIS A 197 12.55 25.48 19.80
N SER A 198 13.70 25.57 20.47
CA SER A 198 14.15 24.59 21.47
C SER A 198 13.18 24.46 22.65
N GLU A 199 12.56 25.56 23.06
CA GLU A 199 11.57 25.55 24.15
C GLU A 199 10.28 24.86 23.73
N PHE A 200 9.84 25.04 22.47
CA PHE A 200 8.71 24.29 21.90
C PHE A 200 9.04 22.80 21.76
N GLU A 201 10.21 22.44 21.24
CA GLU A 201 10.63 21.04 21.12
C GLU A 201 10.67 20.32 22.46
N ARG A 202 11.18 20.99 23.51
CA ARG A 202 11.20 20.43 24.86
C ARG A 202 9.80 20.20 25.45
N LYS A 203 8.79 20.95 25.00
CA LYS A 203 7.40 20.87 25.47
C LYS A 203 6.49 20.07 24.57
N LEU A 204 6.98 19.60 23.43
CA LEU A 204 6.28 18.65 22.57
C LEU A 204 6.34 17.25 23.20
N PHE A 205 5.61 17.06 24.30
CA PHE A 205 5.46 15.74 24.90
C PHE A 205 4.36 14.98 24.16
N GLY A 206 4.71 13.80 23.65
CA GLY A 206 3.72 12.78 23.34
C GLY A 206 3.09 12.23 24.62
N GLY A 207 2.05 11.42 24.49
CA GLY A 207 1.53 10.68 25.63
C GLY A 207 2.62 9.81 26.26
N PHE A 208 2.57 9.65 27.58
CA PHE A 208 3.48 8.74 28.27
C PHE A 208 3.21 7.32 27.79
N CYS A 209 4.21 6.71 27.16
CA CYS A 209 4.16 5.32 26.74
C CYS A 209 5.11 4.52 27.62
N SER A 210 4.57 3.60 28.39
CA SER A 210 5.38 2.63 29.10
C SER A 210 4.80 1.23 28.94
N SER A 211 5.68 0.25 28.80
CA SER A 211 5.29 -1.16 28.91
C SER A 211 5.72 -1.65 30.29
N GLN A 212 4.77 -2.14 31.06
CA GLN A 212 5.07 -2.76 32.36
C GLN A 212 5.75 -4.13 32.22
N ALA A 213 5.57 -4.75 31.05
CA ALA A 213 6.21 -6.02 30.72
C ALA A 213 6.64 -6.03 29.25
N PHE A 214 7.89 -6.43 29.00
CA PHE A 214 8.40 -6.62 27.63
C PHE A 214 7.76 -7.82 26.92
N PHE A 215 7.25 -8.76 27.69
CA PHE A 215 6.66 -9.98 27.19
C PHE A 215 5.52 -10.42 28.11
N THR A 216 4.38 -10.76 27.54
CA THR A 216 3.23 -11.32 28.26
C THR A 216 2.75 -12.58 27.55
N LYS A 217 2.61 -13.67 28.29
CA LYS A 217 2.17 -14.96 27.77
C LYS A 217 0.79 -15.28 28.32
N PHE A 218 -0.13 -15.66 27.43
CA PHE A 218 -1.49 -16.07 27.76
C PHE A 218 -1.65 -17.56 27.53
N ASN A 219 -2.45 -18.24 28.36
CA ASN A 219 -2.71 -19.68 28.29
C ASN A 219 -4.09 -20.02 27.70
N HIS A 220 -4.54 -19.23 26.73
CA HIS A 220 -5.83 -19.44 26.10
C HIS A 220 -5.83 -20.70 25.20
N SER A 221 -6.93 -21.47 25.18
CA SER A 221 -7.06 -22.74 24.45
C SER A 221 -6.86 -22.68 22.94
N ARG A 222 -6.97 -21.47 22.34
CA ARG A 222 -6.68 -21.23 20.91
C ARG A 222 -5.21 -21.00 20.61
N ILE A 223 -4.36 -20.87 21.63
CA ILE A 223 -2.92 -20.71 21.47
C ILE A 223 -2.34 -22.12 21.58
N SER A 224 -1.69 -22.59 20.51
CA SER A 224 -0.93 -23.84 20.56
C SER A 224 0.18 -23.71 21.58
N LEU A 225 0.02 -24.35 22.71
CA LEU A 225 1.00 -24.37 23.78
C LEU A 225 2.01 -25.47 23.46
N THR A 226 3.27 -25.10 23.29
CA THR A 226 4.38 -26.03 23.46
C THR A 226 4.30 -26.61 24.90
N ASP A 227 4.60 -27.87 25.08
CA ASP A 227 4.28 -28.80 26.18
C ASP A 227 4.54 -28.34 27.62
N ASP A 228 5.14 -27.20 27.85
CA ASP A 228 5.59 -26.78 29.21
C ASP A 228 4.53 -26.02 30.04
N LEU A 229 3.28 -25.88 29.55
CA LEU A 229 2.26 -25.05 30.20
C LEU A 229 0.97 -25.78 30.54
N HIS A 230 1.05 -27.04 30.86
CA HIS A 230 -0.04 -27.72 31.59
C HIS A 230 -0.14 -27.23 33.03
N CYS A 231 -0.49 -25.98 33.20
CA CYS A 231 -0.82 -25.44 34.52
C CYS A 231 -2.35 -25.46 34.65
N ASN A 232 -2.85 -26.05 35.73
CA ASN A 232 -4.25 -25.97 36.18
C ASN A 232 -4.64 -24.54 36.61
N HIS A 233 -4.14 -23.52 35.92
CA HIS A 233 -4.42 -22.11 36.18
C HIS A 233 -5.58 -21.60 35.35
N LEU A 234 -6.25 -20.60 35.92
CA LEU A 234 -7.29 -19.84 35.21
C LEU A 234 -6.83 -19.43 33.79
N VAL A 235 -7.67 -19.65 32.83
CA VAL A 235 -7.41 -19.20 31.44
C VAL A 235 -7.23 -17.70 31.42
N THR A 236 -6.08 -17.24 30.92
CA THR A 236 -5.78 -15.83 30.74
C THR A 236 -5.89 -15.44 29.26
N TRP A 237 -6.37 -14.24 29.03
CA TRP A 237 -6.47 -13.68 27.68
C TRP A 237 -6.05 -12.22 27.70
N GLY A 238 -5.66 -11.71 26.56
CA GLY A 238 -5.33 -10.31 26.38
C GLY A 238 -6.12 -9.71 25.21
N ALA A 239 -6.48 -8.46 25.34
CA ALA A 239 -7.05 -7.70 24.28
C ALA A 239 -6.13 -6.52 23.94
N PHE A 240 -5.84 -6.35 22.65
CA PHE A 240 -5.20 -5.14 22.15
C PHE A 240 -6.30 -4.14 21.83
N MET A 241 -6.28 -2.98 22.46
CA MET A 241 -7.22 -1.89 22.21
C MET A 241 -6.44 -0.64 21.82
N ASP A 242 -6.81 -0.03 20.75
CA ASP A 242 -6.28 1.24 20.28
C ASP A 242 -7.41 2.23 20.00
N ALA A 243 -7.23 3.47 20.42
CA ALA A 243 -8.19 4.54 20.15
C ALA A 243 -7.75 5.33 18.94
N ASN A 244 -8.36 5.06 17.79
CA ASN A 244 -8.07 5.74 16.55
C ASN A 244 -8.25 7.25 16.68
N SER A 245 -7.20 8.00 16.28
CA SER A 245 -7.23 9.47 16.26
C SER A 245 -7.60 10.10 17.61
N LEU A 246 -7.10 9.57 18.73
CA LEU A 246 -7.43 10.04 20.08
C LEU A 246 -7.21 11.55 20.23
N TYR A 247 -6.03 12.07 19.85
CA TYR A 247 -5.72 13.50 19.96
C TYR A 247 -6.65 14.40 19.14
N PRO A 248 -6.92 14.13 17.85
CA PRO A 248 -7.89 14.89 17.08
C PRO A 248 -9.31 14.84 17.66
N SER A 249 -9.71 13.68 18.19
CA SER A 249 -11.02 13.51 18.83
C SER A 249 -11.17 14.38 20.06
N VAL A 250 -10.19 14.38 20.97
CA VAL A 250 -10.18 15.22 22.16
C VAL A 250 -10.13 16.71 21.81
N SER A 251 -9.33 17.10 20.82
CA SER A 251 -9.25 18.49 20.35
C SER A 251 -10.58 18.99 19.82
N LYS A 252 -11.34 18.14 19.11
CA LYS A 252 -12.68 18.48 18.62
C LYS A 252 -13.66 18.74 19.76
N TYR A 253 -13.63 17.94 20.81
CA TYR A 253 -14.48 18.14 22.00
C TYR A 253 -14.12 19.42 22.75
N LEU A 254 -12.83 19.73 22.92
CA LEU A 254 -12.38 20.94 23.60
C LEU A 254 -12.76 22.22 22.83
N SER A 255 -12.76 22.20 21.50
CA SER A 255 -13.15 23.36 20.68
C SER A 255 -14.66 23.60 20.65
N THR A 256 -15.50 22.65 21.09
CA THR A 256 -16.95 22.82 21.20
C THR A 256 -17.39 23.31 22.60
N CYS A 257 -16.46 23.38 23.54
CA CYS A 257 -16.72 23.83 24.93
C CYS A 257 -16.32 25.29 25.19
N THR A 258 -15.83 26.01 24.17
CA THR A 258 -15.53 27.44 24.17
C THR A 258 -16.54 28.19 23.34
#